data_2e99dd2139e95114172226e86e01f066
#
_entry.id   2e99dd2139e95114172226e86e01f066
#
_cell.length_a   1.000
_cell.length_b   1.000
_cell.length_c   1.000
_cell.angle_alpha   90.00
_cell.angle_beta   90.00
_cell.angle_gamma   90.00
#
_symmetry.space_group_name_H-M   'P 1'
#
loop_
_entity.id
_entity.type
_entity.pdbx_description
1 polymer ?
#
loop_
_entity_poly.entity_id
_entity_poly.type
_entity_poly.pdbx_seq_one_letter_code
_entity_poly.pdbx_strand_id
1 'polypeptide(L)'
;MSAKFEGKTAITFGVFDLLHFGHFELFRRIRELVGESGKVYVMVQIDEAIGKYKPGCKHVYDFAKRKSMINTLRTVTDALPYGAVGVEAVEKIPFDLLVVGPEHTNERFQRLFAWCREHGKEIYTMPRTDGISTTFLKQVIAAGD
;
A
#
# COMPACT_ATOMS: atom_id res chain seq x y z
N MET A 1 -22.79 12.14 -5.93
CA MET A 1 -21.66 12.31 -6.88
C MET A 1 -20.89 11.01 -7.00
N SER A 2 -20.49 10.66 -8.22
CA SER A 2 -19.68 9.47 -8.45
C SER A 2 -18.24 9.73 -8.03
N ALA A 3 -17.56 8.68 -7.62
CA ALA A 3 -16.13 8.73 -7.29
C ALA A 3 -15.30 8.95 -8.58
N LYS A 4 -14.11 9.54 -8.43
CA LYS A 4 -13.23 9.86 -9.56
C LYS A 4 -12.90 8.65 -10.42
N PHE A 5 -12.68 7.48 -9.79
CA PHE A 5 -12.39 6.23 -10.49
C PHE A 5 -13.45 5.17 -10.16
N GLU A 6 -14.71 5.56 -10.24
CA GLU A 6 -15.85 4.71 -9.84
C GLU A 6 -15.81 3.34 -10.50
N GLY A 7 -15.90 2.30 -9.67
CA GLY A 7 -15.93 0.91 -10.13
C GLY A 7 -14.58 0.33 -10.52
N LYS A 8 -13.51 1.13 -10.46
CA LYS A 8 -12.17 0.69 -10.84
C LYS A 8 -11.51 -0.11 -9.72
N THR A 9 -10.42 -0.81 -10.07
CA THR A 9 -9.62 -1.58 -9.12
C THR A 9 -8.31 -0.83 -8.85
N ALA A 10 -8.08 -0.50 -7.58
CA ALA A 10 -6.86 0.17 -7.14
C ALA A 10 -5.94 -0.79 -6.40
N ILE A 11 -4.63 -0.59 -6.55
CA ILE A 11 -3.62 -1.29 -5.76
C ILE A 11 -2.69 -0.29 -5.09
N THR A 12 -2.17 -0.65 -3.92
CA THR A 12 -1.16 0.13 -3.21
C THR A 12 -0.19 -0.82 -2.53
N PHE A 13 1.07 -0.38 -2.35
CA PHE A 13 2.16 -1.22 -1.81
C PHE A 13 2.62 -0.73 -0.45
N GLY A 14 3.00 -1.65 0.41
CA GLY A 14 3.64 -1.30 1.68
C GLY A 14 3.99 -2.51 2.54
N VAL A 15 4.67 -2.26 3.64
CA VAL A 15 4.95 -3.27 4.67
C VAL A 15 3.75 -3.40 5.59
N PHE A 16 3.19 -2.28 6.02
CA PHE A 16 2.00 -2.20 6.88
C PHE A 16 2.15 -3.00 8.19
N ASP A 17 3.30 -2.82 8.84
CA ASP A 17 3.61 -3.59 10.05
C ASP A 17 2.77 -3.13 11.25
N LEU A 18 2.97 -1.90 11.71
CA LEU A 18 2.17 -1.31 12.78
C LEU A 18 1.15 -0.37 12.16
N LEU A 19 -0.08 -0.86 12.00
CA LEU A 19 -1.15 -0.05 11.43
C LEU A 19 -1.44 1.16 12.32
N HIS A 20 -1.60 2.31 11.70
CA HIS A 20 -1.87 3.57 12.39
C HIS A 20 -2.84 4.43 11.60
N PHE A 21 -3.19 5.57 12.14
CA PHE A 21 -4.16 6.47 11.52
C PHE A 21 -3.83 6.80 10.06
N GLY A 22 -2.55 7.02 9.76
CA GLY A 22 -2.11 7.31 8.39
C GLY A 22 -2.45 6.20 7.40
N HIS A 23 -2.30 4.92 7.81
CA HIS A 23 -2.67 3.78 6.98
C HIS A 23 -4.19 3.72 6.77
N PHE A 24 -4.96 3.93 7.84
CA PHE A 24 -6.43 3.89 7.73
C PHE A 24 -6.94 5.02 6.84
N GLU A 25 -6.33 6.22 6.93
CA GLU A 25 -6.66 7.34 6.05
C GLU A 25 -6.31 7.03 4.59
N LEU A 26 -5.15 6.41 4.34
CA LEU A 26 -4.77 5.98 2.99
C LEU A 26 -5.84 5.07 2.40
N PHE A 27 -6.22 4.01 3.12
CA PHE A 27 -7.20 3.05 2.63
C PHE A 27 -8.58 3.69 2.46
N ARG A 28 -8.98 4.57 3.37
CA ARG A 28 -10.24 5.31 3.27
C ARG A 28 -10.29 6.17 2.01
N ARG A 29 -9.20 6.91 1.75
CA ARG A 29 -9.10 7.78 0.57
C ARG A 29 -9.09 6.98 -0.73
N ILE A 30 -8.42 5.82 -0.75
CA ILE A 30 -8.44 4.94 -1.93
C ILE A 30 -9.87 4.43 -2.16
N ARG A 31 -10.56 4.03 -1.11
CA ARG A 31 -11.97 3.61 -1.20
C ARG A 31 -12.85 4.73 -1.77
N GLU A 32 -12.63 5.96 -1.37
CA GLU A 32 -13.35 7.10 -1.93
C GLU A 32 -13.07 7.29 -3.42
N LEU A 33 -11.82 7.03 -3.85
CA LEU A 33 -11.46 7.16 -5.27
C LEU A 33 -12.21 6.17 -6.15
N VAL A 34 -12.40 4.94 -5.70
CA VAL A 34 -13.01 3.87 -6.52
C VAL A 34 -14.48 3.63 -6.19
N GLY A 35 -15.00 4.23 -5.14
CA GLY A 35 -16.39 4.08 -4.72
C GLY A 35 -16.69 2.71 -4.14
N GLU A 36 -17.96 2.50 -3.77
CA GLU A 36 -18.41 1.25 -3.15
C GLU A 36 -18.28 0.05 -4.09
N SER A 37 -18.43 0.27 -5.39
CA SER A 37 -18.36 -0.79 -6.40
C SER A 37 -16.94 -1.12 -6.83
N GLY A 38 -15.96 -0.28 -6.48
CA GLY A 38 -14.57 -0.50 -6.82
C GLY A 38 -13.88 -1.49 -5.89
N LYS A 39 -12.67 -1.88 -6.27
CA LYS A 39 -11.86 -2.80 -5.46
C LYS A 39 -10.58 -2.11 -4.97
N VAL A 40 -10.21 -2.39 -3.73
CA VAL A 40 -8.99 -1.88 -3.12
C VAL A 40 -8.14 -3.08 -2.70
N TYR A 41 -7.06 -3.33 -3.45
CA TYR A 41 -6.09 -4.37 -3.11
C TYR A 41 -4.88 -3.74 -2.45
N VAL A 42 -4.51 -4.25 -1.29
CA VAL A 42 -3.35 -3.79 -0.54
C VAL A 42 -2.25 -4.82 -0.70
N MET A 43 -1.16 -4.42 -1.36
CA MET A 43 -0.01 -5.29 -1.58
C MET A 43 0.89 -5.23 -0.34
N VAL A 44 1.04 -6.35 0.35
CA VAL A 44 1.76 -6.44 1.63
C VAL A 44 3.06 -7.20 1.43
N GLN A 45 4.19 -6.58 1.78
CA GLN A 45 5.50 -7.18 1.55
C GLN A 45 5.69 -8.41 2.46
N ILE A 46 6.16 -9.51 1.87
CA ILE A 46 6.44 -10.75 2.61
C ILE A 46 7.69 -10.57 3.50
N ASP A 47 7.77 -11.37 4.56
CA ASP A 47 8.82 -11.22 5.58
C ASP A 47 10.24 -11.32 5.01
N GLU A 48 10.48 -12.29 4.16
CA GLU A 48 11.80 -12.51 3.54
C GLU A 48 12.26 -11.30 2.73
N ALA A 49 11.31 -10.66 2.04
CA ALA A 49 11.60 -9.50 1.20
C ALA A 49 11.90 -8.25 2.03
N ILE A 50 11.28 -8.11 3.19
CA ILE A 50 11.58 -6.98 4.08
C ILE A 50 13.06 -7.00 4.46
N GLY A 51 13.58 -8.15 4.88
CA GLY A 51 14.98 -8.29 5.23
C GLY A 51 15.93 -8.03 4.05
N LYS A 52 15.52 -8.45 2.85
CA LYS A 52 16.32 -8.30 1.62
C LYS A 52 16.38 -6.87 1.11
N TYR A 53 15.21 -6.19 1.05
CA TYR A 53 15.10 -4.88 0.41
C TYR A 53 15.13 -3.70 1.38
N LYS A 54 15.01 -3.96 2.67
CA LYS A 54 15.09 -2.96 3.73
C LYS A 54 16.02 -3.45 4.83
N PRO A 55 17.34 -3.55 4.57
CA PRO A 55 18.29 -4.03 5.57
C PRO A 55 18.19 -3.23 6.87
N GLY A 56 18.18 -3.95 8.00
CA GLY A 56 18.07 -3.33 9.32
C GLY A 56 16.63 -3.01 9.75
N CYS A 57 15.66 -3.15 8.87
CA CYS A 57 14.25 -3.00 9.23
C CYS A 57 13.77 -4.26 9.96
N LYS A 58 13.27 -4.08 11.18
CA LYS A 58 12.69 -5.18 11.96
C LYS A 58 11.18 -4.99 12.04
N HIS A 59 10.45 -5.92 11.42
CA HIS A 59 8.99 -5.89 11.52
C HIS A 59 8.54 -6.62 12.80
N VAL A 60 7.42 -6.17 13.36
CA VAL A 60 6.84 -6.71 14.59
C VAL A 60 5.94 -7.90 14.28
N TYR A 61 5.05 -7.75 13.29
CA TYR A 61 4.10 -8.79 12.89
C TYR A 61 4.57 -9.50 11.64
N ASP A 62 4.46 -10.84 11.62
CA ASP A 62 4.71 -11.60 10.41
C ASP A 62 3.65 -11.30 9.34
N PHE A 63 3.90 -11.76 8.11
CA PHE A 63 3.01 -11.51 6.98
C PHE A 63 1.57 -11.97 7.26
N ALA A 64 1.40 -13.16 7.84
CA ALA A 64 0.06 -13.69 8.08
C ALA A 64 -0.77 -12.78 8.98
N LYS A 65 -0.15 -12.23 10.02
CA LYS A 65 -0.81 -11.30 10.94
C LYS A 65 -1.11 -9.96 10.26
N ARG A 66 -0.14 -9.43 9.51
CA ARG A 66 -0.33 -8.15 8.79
C ARG A 66 -1.47 -8.26 7.78
N LYS A 67 -1.50 -9.34 7.00
CA LYS A 67 -2.57 -9.61 6.05
C LYS A 67 -3.92 -9.73 6.76
N SER A 68 -3.96 -10.51 7.83
CA SER A 68 -5.20 -10.74 8.59
C SER A 68 -5.79 -9.43 9.13
N MET A 69 -4.93 -8.59 9.72
CA MET A 69 -5.36 -7.31 10.27
C MET A 69 -5.92 -6.37 9.19
N ILE A 70 -5.26 -6.29 8.05
CA ILE A 70 -5.72 -5.46 6.93
C ILE A 70 -7.06 -5.98 6.40
N ASN A 71 -7.22 -7.30 6.31
CA ASN A 71 -8.44 -7.90 5.80
C ASN A 71 -9.66 -7.72 6.71
N THR A 72 -9.49 -7.24 7.95
CA THR A 72 -10.63 -6.89 8.81
C THR A 72 -11.22 -5.51 8.45
N LEU A 73 -10.52 -4.72 7.64
CA LEU A 73 -10.93 -3.35 7.33
C LEU A 73 -11.99 -3.32 6.21
N ARG A 74 -13.06 -2.58 6.44
CA ARG A 74 -14.14 -2.44 5.45
C ARG A 74 -13.70 -1.71 4.18
N THR A 75 -12.66 -0.91 4.26
CA THR A 75 -12.13 -0.16 3.12
C THR A 75 -11.36 -1.02 2.13
N VAL A 76 -10.88 -2.19 2.55
CA VAL A 76 -10.00 -3.06 1.79
C VAL A 76 -10.78 -4.26 1.25
N THR A 77 -10.54 -4.58 -0.03
CA THR A 77 -11.12 -5.78 -0.63
C THR A 77 -10.31 -7.03 -0.26
N ASP A 78 -8.99 -6.97 -0.43
CA ASP A 78 -8.10 -8.06 -0.04
C ASP A 78 -6.66 -7.55 0.08
N ALA A 79 -5.89 -8.21 0.94
CA ALA A 79 -4.45 -7.99 1.07
C ALA A 79 -3.72 -9.13 0.35
N LEU A 80 -2.79 -8.76 -0.53
CA LEU A 80 -2.07 -9.70 -1.39
C LEU A 80 -0.56 -9.63 -1.13
N PRO A 81 0.15 -10.75 -1.24
CA PRO A 81 1.59 -10.75 -0.98
C PRO A 81 2.40 -10.19 -2.15
N TYR A 82 3.54 -9.57 -1.86
CA TYR A 82 4.53 -9.27 -2.87
C TYR A 82 5.94 -9.33 -2.27
N GLY A 83 6.92 -9.59 -3.14
CA GLY A 83 8.32 -9.57 -2.75
C GLY A 83 8.94 -8.20 -3.02
N ALA A 84 9.23 -7.91 -4.27
CA ALA A 84 9.77 -6.63 -4.70
C ALA A 84 8.74 -5.85 -5.49
N VAL A 85 8.78 -4.53 -5.37
CA VAL A 85 7.97 -3.66 -6.23
C VAL A 85 8.43 -3.84 -7.67
N GLY A 86 7.50 -4.11 -8.57
CA GLY A 86 7.78 -4.30 -9.98
C GLY A 86 6.62 -4.95 -10.72
N VAL A 87 6.83 -5.15 -12.02
CA VAL A 87 5.82 -5.71 -12.91
C VAL A 87 5.37 -7.10 -12.47
N GLU A 88 6.31 -7.95 -12.05
CA GLU A 88 5.99 -9.32 -11.62
C GLU A 88 5.00 -9.37 -10.47
N ALA A 89 5.02 -8.36 -9.60
CA ALA A 89 4.11 -8.30 -8.45
C ALA A 89 2.66 -8.06 -8.87
N VAL A 90 2.43 -7.44 -10.02
CA VAL A 90 1.11 -6.92 -10.41
C VAL A 90 0.58 -7.41 -11.75
N GLU A 91 1.43 -7.97 -12.62
CA GLU A 91 1.03 -8.28 -14.00
C GLU A 91 -0.16 -9.26 -14.10
N LYS A 92 -0.37 -10.08 -13.09
CA LYS A 92 -1.48 -11.03 -13.05
C LYS A 92 -2.70 -10.51 -12.31
N ILE A 93 -2.62 -9.29 -11.76
CA ILE A 93 -3.73 -8.67 -11.04
C ILE A 93 -4.46 -7.71 -11.99
N PRO A 94 -5.77 -7.90 -12.21
CA PRO A 94 -6.51 -6.98 -13.07
C PRO A 94 -6.79 -5.68 -12.32
N PHE A 95 -5.87 -4.71 -12.41
CA PHE A 95 -6.04 -3.41 -11.77
C PHE A 95 -6.07 -2.29 -12.80
N ASP A 96 -6.62 -1.16 -12.42
CA ASP A 96 -6.75 0.03 -13.24
C ASP A 96 -5.91 1.18 -12.71
N LEU A 97 -5.66 1.22 -11.40
CA LEU A 97 -5.11 2.37 -10.70
C LEU A 97 -4.04 1.93 -9.71
N LEU A 98 -2.84 2.50 -9.85
CA LEU A 98 -1.76 2.34 -8.86
C LEU A 98 -1.73 3.59 -7.98
N VAL A 99 -1.91 3.39 -6.67
CA VAL A 99 -1.85 4.49 -5.70
C VAL A 99 -0.52 4.42 -4.96
N VAL A 100 0.21 5.52 -4.97
CA VAL A 100 1.54 5.63 -4.34
C VAL A 100 1.61 6.87 -3.46
N GLY A 101 2.60 6.88 -2.56
CA GLY A 101 2.94 8.08 -1.79
C GLY A 101 3.99 8.92 -2.51
N PRO A 102 4.21 10.17 -2.07
CA PRO A 102 5.22 11.04 -2.70
C PRO A 102 6.65 10.53 -2.53
N GLU A 103 6.90 9.67 -1.56
CA GLU A 103 8.22 9.08 -1.30
C GLU A 103 8.55 7.90 -2.23
N HIS A 104 7.61 7.40 -3.00
CA HIS A 104 7.80 6.26 -3.90
C HIS A 104 8.45 6.70 -5.21
N THR A 105 9.74 7.04 -5.14
CA THR A 105 10.50 7.63 -6.26
C THR A 105 11.69 6.78 -6.71
N ASN A 106 11.96 5.64 -6.07
CA ASN A 106 13.12 4.82 -6.41
C ASN A 106 12.99 4.18 -7.79
N GLU A 107 14.08 3.56 -8.25
CA GLU A 107 14.16 2.98 -9.59
C GLU A 107 13.10 1.91 -9.86
N ARG A 108 12.81 1.07 -8.85
CA ARG A 108 11.78 0.04 -9.00
C ARG A 108 10.41 0.63 -9.25
N PHE A 109 10.04 1.69 -8.53
CA PHE A 109 8.79 2.39 -8.78
C PHE A 109 8.78 3.07 -10.14
N GLN A 110 9.90 3.67 -10.56
CA GLN A 110 9.96 4.32 -11.86
C GLN A 110 9.75 3.33 -13.02
N ARG A 111 10.31 2.15 -12.92
CA ARG A 111 10.08 1.08 -13.90
C ARG A 111 8.62 0.63 -13.92
N LEU A 112 8.03 0.48 -12.73
CA LEU A 112 6.62 0.12 -12.62
C LEU A 112 5.72 1.21 -13.21
N PHE A 113 6.02 2.48 -12.96
CA PHE A 113 5.27 3.59 -13.52
C PHE A 113 5.31 3.58 -15.07
N ALA A 114 6.49 3.32 -15.64
CA ALA A 114 6.64 3.22 -17.09
C ALA A 114 5.76 2.10 -17.66
N TRP A 115 5.80 0.93 -17.03
CA TRP A 115 4.95 -0.20 -17.43
C TRP A 115 3.46 0.15 -17.32
N CYS A 116 3.06 0.80 -16.25
CA CYS A 116 1.68 1.22 -16.05
C CYS A 116 1.21 2.13 -17.18
N ARG A 117 2.03 3.13 -17.55
CA ARG A 117 1.70 4.05 -18.64
C ARG A 117 1.54 3.33 -19.96
N GLU A 118 2.43 2.38 -20.24
CA GLU A 118 2.38 1.58 -21.48
C GLU A 118 1.14 0.69 -21.56
N HIS A 119 0.59 0.32 -20.42
CA HIS A 119 -0.56 -0.61 -20.33
C HIS A 119 -1.87 0.09 -19.96
N GLY A 120 -1.91 1.41 -20.05
CA GLY A 120 -3.13 2.17 -19.80
C GLY A 120 -3.59 2.21 -18.36
N LYS A 121 -2.67 1.95 -17.41
CA LYS A 121 -2.99 2.05 -15.99
C LYS A 121 -2.78 3.48 -15.51
N GLU A 122 -3.67 3.95 -14.64
CA GLU A 122 -3.53 5.25 -14.01
C GLU A 122 -2.58 5.17 -12.81
N ILE A 123 -1.89 6.27 -12.55
CA ILE A 123 -1.04 6.42 -11.36
C ILE A 123 -1.55 7.62 -10.57
N TYR A 124 -1.83 7.40 -9.29
CA TYR A 124 -2.33 8.45 -8.41
C TYR A 124 -1.41 8.60 -7.21
N THR A 125 -0.86 9.79 -7.01
CA THR A 125 -0.03 10.07 -5.83
C THR A 125 -0.90 10.61 -4.72
N MET A 126 -0.97 9.86 -3.62
CA MET A 126 -1.76 10.23 -2.45
C MET A 126 -0.87 11.00 -1.47
N PRO A 127 -1.26 12.21 -1.05
CA PRO A 127 -0.51 12.92 -0.03
C PRO A 127 -0.47 12.14 1.28
N ARG A 128 0.65 12.21 2.00
CA ARG A 128 0.79 11.55 3.30
C ARG A 128 -0.04 12.27 4.35
N THR A 129 -0.49 11.52 5.35
CA THR A 129 -1.10 12.08 6.55
C THR A 129 0.02 12.61 7.44
N ASP A 130 0.03 13.90 7.69
CA ASP A 130 1.09 14.57 8.47
C ASP A 130 1.14 14.09 9.92
N GLY A 131 2.36 14.08 10.47
CA GLY A 131 2.58 13.87 11.89
C GLY A 131 2.46 12.43 12.37
N ILE A 132 2.24 11.47 11.49
CA ILE A 132 2.08 10.06 11.90
C ILE A 132 2.83 9.13 10.94
N SER A 133 3.56 8.16 11.51
CA SER A 133 4.26 7.11 10.78
C SER A 133 4.56 5.97 11.73
N THR A 134 4.89 4.79 11.19
CA THR A 134 5.34 3.66 12.02
C THR A 134 6.61 4.04 12.80
N THR A 135 7.53 4.75 12.16
CA THR A 135 8.74 5.24 12.84
C THR A 135 8.40 6.14 14.03
N PHE A 136 7.49 7.09 13.82
CA PHE A 136 7.04 7.98 14.88
C PHE A 136 6.42 7.19 16.05
N LEU A 137 5.55 6.21 15.75
CA LEU A 137 4.94 5.38 16.79
C LEU A 137 5.98 4.60 17.59
N LYS A 138 6.98 4.03 16.92
CA LYS A 138 8.06 3.29 17.59
C LYS A 138 8.86 4.22 18.50
N GLN A 139 9.11 5.45 18.07
CA GLN A 139 9.81 6.43 18.89
C GLN A 139 9.01 6.83 20.13
N VAL A 140 7.70 7.05 19.99
CA VAL A 140 6.82 7.38 21.11
C VAL A 140 6.81 6.24 22.13
N ILE A 141 6.68 5.00 21.66
CA ILE A 141 6.66 3.82 22.52
C ILE A 141 8.00 3.66 23.25
N ALA A 142 9.10 3.83 22.54
CA ALA A 142 10.45 3.72 23.12
C ALA A 142 10.75 4.79 24.15
N ALA A 143 10.26 6.02 23.95
CA ALA A 143 10.42 7.14 24.87
C ALA A 143 9.47 7.05 26.06
N GLY A 144 8.48 6.27 25.96
CA GLY A 144 7.30 6.09 26.78
C GLY A 144 7.38 6.29 28.20
N ASP A 145 6.95 6.22 29.09
CA ASP A 145 6.85 6.46 30.53
C ASP A 145 8.03 7.14 31.20
#